data_d610baab28f6ef1aaab5a3c82d2b6687
#
_entry.id   d610baab28f6ef1aaab5a3c82d2b6687
#
_cell.length_a   1.000
_cell.length_b   1.000
_cell.length_c   1.000
_cell.angle_alpha   90.00
_cell.angle_beta   90.00
_cell.angle_gamma   90.00
#
_symmetry.space_group_name_H-M   'P 1'
#
loop_
_entity.id
_entity.type
_entity.pdbx_description
1 polymer ?
#
loop_
_entity_poly.entity_id
_entity_poly.type
_entity_poly.pdbx_seq_one_letter_code
_entity_poly.pdbx_strand_id
1 'polypeptide(L)'
;MPSEVHPTRKKLLEAGKREFLTKGWKGSSLRRICASCGVTTGAFYFFFPSKQALFEAIVDPVIRALLSLTEELAQRELEDLFTGQEGDRRMMEFELAHRQEFLILLEKAEGSSREGFREQAYSSMARCFSRQFEKAIGRRPRQDVIDLLAGLRFETNLAILKGASHMEEAYFLNSIMGCYAEGGFLHLIEQMHHKL
;
A
#
# COMPACT_ATOMS: atom_id res chain seq x y z
N MET A 1 14.33 19.68 18.98
CA MET A 1 13.23 20.51 18.46
C MET A 1 12.88 19.98 17.09
N PRO A 2 11.65 19.48 16.82
CA PRO A 2 11.26 19.19 15.46
C PRO A 2 11.23 20.52 14.71
N SER A 3 12.00 20.65 13.62
CA SER A 3 12.02 21.85 12.79
C SER A 3 10.62 22.05 12.22
N GLU A 4 9.96 23.13 12.56
CA GLU A 4 8.67 23.52 11.98
C GLU A 4 8.78 23.49 10.45
N VAL A 5 7.99 22.64 9.81
CA VAL A 5 7.97 22.53 8.35
C VAL A 5 7.48 23.87 7.78
N HIS A 6 8.31 24.54 6.99
CA HIS A 6 7.99 25.85 6.42
C HIS A 6 6.59 25.86 5.79
N PRO A 7 5.71 26.84 6.08
CA PRO A 7 4.32 26.84 5.62
C PRO A 7 4.16 26.66 4.10
N THR A 8 5.04 27.27 3.31
CA THR A 8 5.05 27.12 1.84
C THR A 8 5.38 25.70 1.41
N ARG A 9 6.33 25.04 2.09
CA ARG A 9 6.69 23.65 1.81
C ARG A 9 5.49 22.73 2.05
N LYS A 10 4.75 22.93 3.16
CA LYS A 10 3.53 22.17 3.45
C LYS A 10 2.46 22.38 2.37
N LYS A 11 2.21 23.62 1.93
CA LYS A 11 1.29 23.92 0.82
C LYS A 11 1.66 23.20 -0.46
N LEU A 12 2.95 23.15 -0.80
CA LEU A 12 3.44 22.46 -1.99
C LEU A 12 3.26 20.94 -1.91
N LEU A 13 3.51 20.33 -0.74
CA LEU A 13 3.27 18.91 -0.52
C LEU A 13 1.79 18.56 -0.69
N GLU A 14 0.88 19.33 -0.08
CA GLU A 14 -0.57 19.11 -0.21
C GLU A 14 -1.08 19.33 -1.65
N ALA A 15 -0.60 20.37 -2.32
CA ALA A 15 -0.95 20.65 -3.71
C ALA A 15 -0.41 19.56 -4.66
N GLY A 16 0.83 19.10 -4.44
CA GLY A 16 1.44 18.00 -5.17
C GLY A 16 0.68 16.69 -4.99
N LYS A 17 0.31 16.36 -3.75
CA LYS A 17 -0.47 15.18 -3.43
C LYS A 17 -1.81 15.17 -4.21
N ARG A 18 -2.57 16.26 -4.18
CA ARG A 18 -3.83 16.39 -4.95
C ARG A 18 -3.61 16.26 -6.46
N GLU A 19 -2.58 16.91 -6.99
CA GLU A 19 -2.28 16.85 -8.43
C GLU A 19 -1.89 15.43 -8.87
N PHE A 20 -1.01 14.74 -8.12
CA PHE A 20 -0.60 13.37 -8.43
C PHE A 20 -1.74 12.38 -8.29
N LEU A 21 -2.58 12.52 -7.26
CA LEU A 21 -3.75 11.67 -7.08
C LEU A 21 -4.74 11.81 -8.25
N THR A 22 -4.95 13.04 -8.73
CA THR A 22 -5.96 13.34 -9.77
C THR A 22 -5.45 13.04 -11.18
N LYS A 23 -4.20 13.40 -11.51
CA LYS A 23 -3.63 13.38 -12.86
C LYS A 23 -2.57 12.31 -13.07
N GLY A 24 -2.13 11.65 -12.00
CA GLY A 24 -0.99 10.75 -12.02
C GLY A 24 0.33 11.49 -12.22
N TRP A 25 1.43 10.78 -12.11
CA TRP A 25 2.76 11.34 -12.35
C TRP A 25 2.93 11.92 -13.75
N LYS A 26 2.59 11.14 -14.79
CA LYS A 26 2.74 11.56 -16.20
C LYS A 26 1.91 12.78 -16.53
N GLY A 27 0.65 12.84 -16.06
CA GLY A 27 -0.26 13.94 -16.34
C GLY A 27 -0.10 15.17 -15.44
N SER A 28 0.73 15.10 -14.39
CA SER A 28 0.90 16.19 -13.42
C SER A 28 1.84 17.30 -13.94
N SER A 29 1.60 18.53 -13.49
CA SER A 29 2.33 19.72 -13.91
C SER A 29 2.76 20.58 -12.71
N LEU A 30 4.07 20.90 -12.61
CA LEU A 30 4.59 21.83 -11.62
C LEU A 30 3.87 23.18 -11.65
N ARG A 31 3.56 23.67 -12.85
CA ARG A 31 2.86 24.95 -13.01
C ARG A 31 1.47 24.92 -12.36
N ARG A 32 0.72 23.81 -12.55
CA ARG A 32 -0.59 23.63 -11.91
C ARG A 32 -0.47 23.48 -10.39
N ILE A 33 0.52 22.72 -9.91
CA ILE A 33 0.80 22.57 -8.49
C ILE A 33 1.06 23.93 -7.85
N CYS A 34 1.99 24.71 -8.41
CA CYS A 34 2.33 26.05 -7.90
C CYS A 34 1.12 26.99 -7.92
N ALA A 35 0.39 27.05 -9.04
CA ALA A 35 -0.79 27.89 -9.19
C ALA A 35 -1.88 27.53 -8.17
N SER A 36 -2.11 26.24 -7.90
CA SER A 36 -3.15 25.78 -6.97
C SER A 36 -2.92 26.15 -5.50
N CYS A 37 -1.68 26.51 -5.13
CA CYS A 37 -1.34 26.91 -3.77
C CYS A 37 -0.77 28.33 -3.65
N GLY A 38 -0.83 29.12 -4.74
CA GLY A 38 -0.39 30.50 -4.76
C GLY A 38 1.13 30.68 -4.64
N VAL A 39 1.90 29.67 -5.08
CA VAL A 39 3.38 29.70 -5.04
C VAL A 39 3.93 29.89 -6.45
N THR A 40 4.94 30.74 -6.61
CA THR A 40 5.60 30.89 -7.90
C THR A 40 6.51 29.70 -8.20
N THR A 41 6.75 29.41 -9.48
CA THR A 41 7.68 28.36 -9.90
C THR A 41 9.10 28.60 -9.36
N GLY A 42 9.55 29.85 -9.28
CA GLY A 42 10.83 30.20 -8.65
C GLY A 42 10.88 29.81 -7.17
N ALA A 43 9.81 30.15 -6.42
CA ALA A 43 9.72 29.77 -5.01
C ALA A 43 9.61 28.24 -4.80
N PHE A 44 9.03 27.51 -5.75
CA PHE A 44 9.02 26.04 -5.72
C PHE A 44 10.45 25.48 -5.67
N TYR A 45 11.34 25.95 -6.55
CA TYR A 45 12.70 25.43 -6.63
C TYR A 45 13.58 25.72 -5.41
N PHE A 46 13.16 26.64 -4.55
CA PHE A 46 13.76 26.82 -3.23
C PHE A 46 13.53 25.62 -2.30
N PHE A 47 12.34 24.95 -2.41
CA PHE A 47 11.96 23.84 -1.54
C PHE A 47 12.22 22.47 -2.15
N PHE A 48 12.06 22.35 -3.47
CA PHE A 48 12.18 21.07 -4.19
C PHE A 48 12.92 21.28 -5.50
N PRO A 49 14.06 20.59 -5.72
CA PRO A 49 14.87 20.76 -6.93
C PRO A 49 14.17 20.26 -8.21
N SER A 50 13.10 19.44 -8.08
CA SER A 50 12.37 18.88 -9.22
C SER A 50 10.97 18.43 -8.84
N LYS A 51 10.12 18.14 -9.85
CA LYS A 51 8.83 17.43 -9.64
C LYS A 51 9.05 16.07 -8.97
N GLN A 52 10.13 15.39 -9.34
CA GLN A 52 10.53 14.11 -8.76
C GLN A 52 10.81 14.24 -7.25
N ALA A 53 11.56 15.24 -6.83
CA ALA A 53 11.86 15.48 -5.42
C ALA A 53 10.60 15.81 -4.59
N LEU A 54 9.65 16.54 -5.17
CA LEU A 54 8.35 16.76 -4.53
C LEU A 54 7.56 15.45 -4.38
N PHE A 55 7.54 14.63 -5.43
CA PHE A 55 6.85 13.33 -5.42
C PHE A 55 7.42 12.41 -4.35
N GLU A 56 8.75 12.24 -4.33
CA GLU A 56 9.45 11.44 -3.33
C GLU A 56 9.23 11.95 -1.91
N ALA A 57 9.23 13.26 -1.72
CA ALA A 57 8.93 13.85 -0.41
C ALA A 57 7.51 13.55 0.09
N ILE A 58 6.56 13.26 -0.82
CA ILE A 58 5.19 12.86 -0.49
C ILE A 58 5.13 11.36 -0.16
N VAL A 59 5.70 10.51 -1.02
CA VAL A 59 5.46 9.06 -0.94
C VAL A 59 6.53 8.28 -0.14
N ASP A 60 7.78 8.71 -0.12
CA ASP A 60 8.87 7.98 0.54
C ASP A 60 8.72 7.88 2.07
N PRO A 61 8.17 8.86 2.79
CA PRO A 61 7.89 8.68 4.21
C PRO A 61 6.93 7.52 4.48
N VAL A 62 5.90 7.36 3.63
CA VAL A 62 4.92 6.27 3.74
C VAL A 62 5.55 4.93 3.39
N ILE A 63 6.38 4.86 2.35
CA ILE A 63 7.12 3.64 2.00
C ILE A 63 8.03 3.20 3.15
N ARG A 64 8.78 4.11 3.76
CA ARG A 64 9.65 3.77 4.91
C ARG A 64 8.85 3.28 6.11
N ALA A 65 7.74 3.93 6.42
CA ALA A 65 6.87 3.53 7.53
C ALA A 65 6.19 2.17 7.25
N LEU A 66 5.81 1.88 6.00
CA LEU A 66 5.31 0.58 5.57
C LEU A 66 6.35 -0.52 5.77
N LEU A 67 7.59 -0.29 5.36
CA LEU A 67 8.68 -1.27 5.55
C LEU A 67 8.93 -1.56 7.02
N SER A 68 8.94 -0.54 7.87
CA SER A 68 9.08 -0.69 9.31
C SER A 68 7.91 -1.49 9.92
N LEU A 69 6.67 -1.20 9.51
CA LEU A 69 5.50 -1.93 9.96
C LEU A 69 5.53 -3.39 9.53
N THR A 70 5.88 -3.66 8.27
CA THR A 70 5.95 -5.05 7.76
C THR A 70 7.05 -5.86 8.46
N GLU A 71 8.18 -5.24 8.80
CA GLU A 71 9.24 -5.89 9.56
C GLU A 71 8.80 -6.20 11.00
N GLU A 72 8.15 -5.26 11.67
CA GLU A 72 7.58 -5.46 13.01
C GLU A 72 6.54 -6.59 13.03
N LEU A 73 5.61 -6.60 12.06
CA LEU A 73 4.59 -7.65 11.96
C LEU A 73 5.21 -9.02 11.68
N ALA A 74 6.21 -9.09 10.80
CA ALA A 74 6.91 -10.35 10.50
C ALA A 74 7.64 -10.91 11.71
N GLN A 75 8.21 -10.08 12.56
CA GLN A 75 8.84 -10.51 13.82
C GLN A 75 7.81 -11.06 14.81
N ARG A 76 6.65 -10.41 14.95
CA ARG A 76 5.56 -10.88 15.84
C ARG A 76 4.96 -12.20 15.38
N GLU A 77 4.78 -12.43 14.08
CA GLU A 77 4.30 -13.71 13.54
C GLU A 77 5.25 -14.89 13.83
N LEU A 78 6.54 -14.62 14.02
CA LEU A 78 7.52 -15.64 14.45
C LEU A 78 7.37 -15.98 15.94
N GLU A 79 6.92 -15.05 16.76
CA GLU A 79 6.76 -15.21 18.20
C GLU A 79 5.39 -15.78 18.60
N ASP A 80 4.33 -15.47 17.82
CA ASP A 80 2.96 -15.91 18.13
C ASP A 80 2.18 -16.28 16.85
N LEU A 81 1.67 -17.52 16.81
CA LEU A 81 0.93 -18.11 15.67
C LEU A 81 -0.49 -17.52 15.50
N PHE A 82 -1.00 -16.73 16.45
CA PHE A 82 -2.37 -16.20 16.45
C PHE A 82 -2.50 -14.72 16.02
N THR A 83 -1.43 -14.09 15.55
CA THR A 83 -1.42 -12.63 15.26
C THR A 83 -1.91 -12.24 13.86
N GLY A 84 -2.34 -13.17 13.01
CA GLY A 84 -2.73 -12.88 11.62
C GLY A 84 -3.82 -11.80 11.50
N GLN A 85 -4.89 -11.90 12.28
CA GLN A 85 -5.99 -10.92 12.26
C GLN A 85 -5.56 -9.53 12.77
N GLU A 86 -4.74 -9.48 13.82
CA GLU A 86 -4.21 -8.21 14.35
C GLU A 86 -3.23 -7.57 13.36
N GLY A 87 -2.39 -8.36 12.70
CA GLY A 87 -1.50 -7.90 11.65
C GLY A 87 -2.26 -7.30 10.47
N ASP A 88 -3.30 -7.99 9.99
CA ASP A 88 -4.19 -7.51 8.93
C ASP A 88 -4.90 -6.22 9.32
N ARG A 89 -5.38 -6.12 10.56
CA ARG A 89 -6.01 -4.91 11.09
C ARG A 89 -5.05 -3.73 11.10
N ARG A 90 -3.84 -3.91 11.63
CA ARG A 90 -2.81 -2.85 11.70
C ARG A 90 -2.36 -2.40 10.31
N MET A 91 -2.23 -3.34 9.37
CA MET A 91 -1.91 -3.01 7.98
C MET A 91 -3.02 -2.17 7.35
N MET A 92 -4.29 -2.57 7.52
CA MET A 92 -5.44 -1.81 6.99
C MET A 92 -5.54 -0.41 7.61
N GLU A 93 -5.33 -0.27 8.93
CA GLU A 93 -5.27 1.04 9.60
C GLU A 93 -4.20 1.94 8.99
N PHE A 94 -3.02 1.39 8.76
CA PHE A 94 -1.91 2.12 8.17
C PHE A 94 -2.21 2.55 6.72
N GLU A 95 -2.73 1.65 5.91
CA GLU A 95 -3.09 1.93 4.51
C GLU A 95 -4.18 3.01 4.41
N LEU A 96 -5.18 2.97 5.29
CA LEU A 96 -6.25 3.97 5.32
C LEU A 96 -5.77 5.33 5.84
N ALA A 97 -4.90 5.35 6.84
CA ALA A 97 -4.28 6.58 7.34
C ALA A 97 -3.44 7.29 6.26
N HIS A 98 -2.87 6.53 5.32
CA HIS A 98 -2.04 6.99 4.21
C HIS A 98 -2.69 6.74 2.84
N ARG A 99 -4.03 6.70 2.80
CA ARG A 99 -4.82 6.29 1.63
C ARG A 99 -4.42 6.99 0.34
N GLN A 100 -4.21 8.30 0.38
CA GLN A 100 -3.89 9.07 -0.81
C GLN A 100 -2.53 8.70 -1.38
N GLU A 101 -1.53 8.54 -0.53
CA GLU A 101 -0.18 8.13 -0.90
C GLU A 101 -0.17 6.70 -1.48
N PHE A 102 -0.92 5.77 -0.87
CA PHE A 102 -1.07 4.42 -1.41
C PHE A 102 -1.75 4.41 -2.78
N LEU A 103 -2.82 5.18 -2.98
CA LEU A 103 -3.48 5.27 -4.29
C LEU A 103 -2.57 5.91 -5.35
N ILE A 104 -1.72 6.88 -4.96
CA ILE A 104 -0.70 7.44 -5.85
C ILE A 104 0.32 6.36 -6.23
N LEU A 105 0.85 5.62 -5.26
CA LEU A 105 1.86 4.59 -5.47
C LEU A 105 1.34 3.41 -6.29
N LEU A 106 0.12 2.95 -6.02
CA LEU A 106 -0.44 1.75 -6.64
C LEU A 106 -1.03 1.99 -8.04
N GLU A 107 -1.51 3.21 -8.33
CA GLU A 107 -2.26 3.46 -9.58
C GLU A 107 -1.77 4.67 -10.39
N LYS A 108 -0.96 5.56 -9.82
CA LYS A 108 -0.64 6.86 -10.41
C LYS A 108 0.85 7.13 -10.55
N ALA A 109 1.71 6.16 -10.21
CA ALA A 109 3.16 6.33 -10.18
C ALA A 109 3.87 6.06 -11.52
N GLU A 110 3.15 5.67 -12.57
CA GLU A 110 3.72 5.33 -13.89
C GLU A 110 4.63 6.44 -14.44
N GLY A 111 5.87 6.11 -14.80
CA GLY A 111 6.92 7.03 -15.26
C GLY A 111 7.67 7.76 -14.15
N SER A 112 7.34 7.52 -12.87
CA SER A 112 8.07 8.05 -11.72
C SER A 112 9.19 7.11 -11.27
N SER A 113 10.01 7.55 -10.28
CA SER A 113 10.98 6.66 -9.61
C SER A 113 10.34 5.53 -8.80
N ARG A 114 9.02 5.53 -8.63
CA ARG A 114 8.26 4.53 -7.86
C ARG A 114 7.24 3.77 -8.71
N GLU A 115 7.37 3.78 -10.03
CA GLU A 115 6.45 3.09 -10.94
C GLU A 115 6.34 1.58 -10.67
N GLY A 116 7.41 0.93 -10.21
CA GLY A 116 7.44 -0.49 -9.84
C GLY A 116 6.85 -0.82 -8.47
N PHE A 117 6.29 0.16 -7.74
CA PHE A 117 5.80 -0.08 -6.37
C PHE A 117 4.63 -1.07 -6.32
N ARG A 118 3.71 -1.01 -7.30
CA ARG A 118 2.56 -1.94 -7.39
C ARG A 118 3.04 -3.39 -7.50
N GLU A 119 3.97 -3.67 -8.39
CA GLU A 119 4.55 -4.99 -8.61
C GLU A 119 5.33 -5.49 -7.39
N GLN A 120 6.03 -4.59 -6.72
CA GLN A 120 6.75 -4.91 -5.48
C GLN A 120 5.78 -5.26 -4.35
N ALA A 121 4.70 -4.50 -4.16
CA ALA A 121 3.66 -4.75 -3.17
C ALA A 121 2.96 -6.09 -3.43
N TYR A 122 2.55 -6.34 -4.70
CA TYR A 122 1.98 -7.62 -5.12
C TYR A 122 2.94 -8.79 -4.85
N SER A 123 4.20 -8.69 -5.28
CA SER A 123 5.21 -9.73 -5.08
C SER A 123 5.48 -10.01 -3.60
N SER A 124 5.41 -8.98 -2.75
CA SER A 124 5.54 -9.16 -1.30
C SER A 124 4.37 -9.95 -0.73
N MET A 125 3.15 -9.64 -1.14
CA MET A 125 1.94 -10.37 -0.75
C MET A 125 1.98 -11.84 -1.24
N ALA A 126 2.36 -12.09 -2.49
CA ALA A 126 2.50 -13.43 -3.05
C ALA A 126 3.54 -14.28 -2.28
N ARG A 127 4.66 -13.68 -1.87
CA ARG A 127 5.65 -14.37 -1.02
C ARG A 127 5.08 -14.71 0.37
N CYS A 128 4.28 -13.83 0.95
CA CYS A 128 3.60 -14.09 2.23
C CYS A 128 2.65 -15.29 2.10
N PHE A 129 1.78 -15.30 1.10
CA PHE A 129 0.90 -16.42 0.79
C PHE A 129 1.67 -17.73 0.58
N SER A 130 2.73 -17.72 -0.24
CA SER A 130 3.54 -18.91 -0.50
C SER A 130 4.07 -19.53 0.79
N ARG A 131 4.58 -18.70 1.71
CA ARG A 131 5.10 -19.18 3.01
C ARG A 131 3.99 -19.74 3.91
N GLN A 132 2.82 -19.10 3.95
CA GLN A 132 1.69 -19.59 4.74
C GLN A 132 1.18 -20.95 4.22
N PHE A 133 1.06 -21.10 2.90
CA PHE A 133 0.71 -22.39 2.29
C PHE A 133 1.76 -23.46 2.54
N GLU A 134 3.04 -23.17 2.34
CA GLU A 134 4.12 -24.13 2.58
C GLU A 134 4.11 -24.62 4.04
N LYS A 135 3.87 -23.70 5.00
CA LYS A 135 3.73 -24.05 6.41
C LYS A 135 2.50 -24.94 6.67
N ALA A 136 1.37 -24.68 6.00
CA ALA A 136 0.11 -25.40 6.22
C ALA A 136 0.09 -26.80 5.57
N ILE A 137 0.64 -26.95 4.35
CA ILE A 137 0.57 -28.21 3.59
C ILE A 137 1.90 -28.99 3.57
N GLY A 138 2.98 -28.46 4.19
CA GLY A 138 4.28 -29.12 4.27
C GLY A 138 5.08 -29.15 2.96
N ARG A 139 4.63 -28.48 1.91
CA ARG A 139 5.29 -28.40 0.61
C ARG A 139 5.06 -27.06 -0.07
N ARG A 140 5.91 -26.74 -1.04
CA ARG A 140 5.75 -25.50 -1.81
C ARG A 140 4.53 -25.59 -2.72
N PRO A 141 3.60 -24.61 -2.67
CA PRO A 141 2.45 -24.59 -3.56
C PRO A 141 2.86 -24.28 -5.01
N ARG A 142 1.98 -24.61 -5.96
CA ARG A 142 2.16 -24.21 -7.36
C ARG A 142 2.09 -22.69 -7.49
N GLN A 143 2.96 -22.15 -8.35
CA GLN A 143 3.06 -20.67 -8.51
C GLN A 143 1.75 -20.06 -9.05
N ASP A 144 1.07 -20.72 -10.00
CA ASP A 144 -0.20 -20.24 -10.55
C ASP A 144 -1.33 -20.13 -9.50
N VAL A 145 -1.33 -21.03 -8.50
CA VAL A 145 -2.26 -20.97 -7.37
C VAL A 145 -1.95 -19.75 -6.49
N ILE A 146 -0.67 -19.53 -6.20
CA ILE A 146 -0.23 -18.38 -5.41
C ILE A 146 -0.58 -17.08 -6.14
N ASP A 147 -0.30 -17.00 -7.43
CA ASP A 147 -0.57 -15.80 -8.24
C ASP A 147 -2.07 -15.49 -8.29
N LEU A 148 -2.92 -16.50 -8.41
CA LEU A 148 -4.38 -16.34 -8.38
C LEU A 148 -4.86 -15.81 -7.03
N LEU A 149 -4.46 -16.43 -5.92
CA LEU A 149 -4.95 -16.08 -4.59
C LEU A 149 -4.39 -14.75 -4.09
N ALA A 150 -3.10 -14.49 -4.33
CA ALA A 150 -2.48 -13.22 -4.01
C ALA A 150 -3.09 -12.09 -4.85
N GLY A 151 -3.38 -12.33 -6.14
CA GLY A 151 -4.06 -11.38 -7.01
C GLY A 151 -5.45 -11.02 -6.51
N LEU A 152 -6.25 -12.03 -6.14
CA LEU A 152 -7.58 -11.82 -5.57
C LEU A 152 -7.52 -10.96 -4.29
N ARG A 153 -6.60 -11.29 -3.39
CA ARG A 153 -6.44 -10.52 -2.12
C ARG A 153 -5.97 -9.09 -2.40
N PHE A 154 -4.99 -8.92 -3.29
CA PHE A 154 -4.43 -7.62 -3.64
C PHE A 154 -5.49 -6.68 -4.22
N GLU A 155 -6.25 -7.14 -5.22
CA GLU A 155 -7.30 -6.33 -5.85
C GLU A 155 -8.46 -6.04 -4.89
N THR A 156 -8.79 -6.97 -3.99
CA THR A 156 -9.79 -6.74 -2.95
C THR A 156 -9.34 -5.68 -1.95
N ASN A 157 -8.09 -5.73 -1.47
CA ASN A 157 -7.56 -4.70 -0.59
C ASN A 157 -7.55 -3.33 -1.27
N LEU A 158 -7.16 -3.28 -2.55
CA LEU A 158 -7.19 -2.04 -3.33
C LEU A 158 -8.63 -1.52 -3.51
N ALA A 159 -9.60 -2.39 -3.72
CA ALA A 159 -11.01 -2.01 -3.82
C ALA A 159 -11.55 -1.43 -2.50
N ILE A 160 -11.20 -2.03 -1.37
CA ILE A 160 -11.54 -1.51 -0.04
C ILE A 160 -10.88 -0.13 0.17
N LEU A 161 -9.59 -0.03 -0.13
CA LEU A 161 -8.84 1.22 -0.01
C LEU A 161 -9.45 2.35 -0.86
N LYS A 162 -10.01 2.03 -2.03
CA LYS A 162 -10.67 3.01 -2.94
C LYS A 162 -12.08 3.36 -2.49
N GLY A 163 -12.84 2.39 -2.03
CA GLY A 163 -14.29 2.49 -1.85
C GLY A 163 -14.74 2.84 -0.44
N ALA A 164 -14.05 2.38 0.60
CA ALA A 164 -14.48 2.59 1.97
C ALA A 164 -14.53 4.09 2.32
N SER A 165 -15.66 4.53 2.86
CA SER A 165 -15.90 5.93 3.20
C SER A 165 -15.24 6.32 4.54
N HIS A 166 -15.13 5.36 5.46
CA HIS A 166 -14.54 5.53 6.78
C HIS A 166 -13.95 4.21 7.31
N MET A 167 -13.22 4.30 8.41
CA MET A 167 -12.47 3.18 8.99
C MET A 167 -13.35 1.97 9.34
N GLU A 168 -14.53 2.19 9.93
CA GLU A 168 -15.45 1.11 10.33
C GLU A 168 -15.94 0.30 9.13
N GLU A 169 -16.25 0.97 8.02
CA GLU A 169 -16.64 0.32 6.77
C GLU A 169 -15.49 -0.52 6.19
N ALA A 170 -14.28 0.01 6.21
CA ALA A 170 -13.10 -0.72 5.77
C ALA A 170 -12.84 -1.97 6.62
N TYR A 171 -12.98 -1.88 7.94
CA TYR A 171 -12.87 -3.02 8.83
C TYR A 171 -13.95 -4.07 8.56
N PHE A 172 -15.19 -3.63 8.38
CA PHE A 172 -16.29 -4.53 8.06
C PHE A 172 -16.02 -5.29 6.76
N LEU A 173 -15.65 -4.58 5.68
CA LEU A 173 -15.35 -5.20 4.39
C LEU A 173 -14.12 -6.14 4.48
N ASN A 174 -13.08 -5.73 5.19
CA ASN A 174 -11.90 -6.57 5.39
C ASN A 174 -12.22 -7.81 6.24
N SER A 175 -13.08 -7.71 7.26
CA SER A 175 -13.49 -8.86 8.08
C SER A 175 -14.29 -9.89 7.27
N ILE A 176 -15.20 -9.43 6.39
CA ILE A 176 -15.93 -10.31 5.46
C ILE A 176 -14.96 -11.05 4.55
N MET A 177 -13.99 -10.33 3.98
CA MET A 177 -12.97 -10.95 3.12
C MET A 177 -12.05 -11.88 3.89
N GLY A 178 -11.73 -11.56 5.14
CA GLY A 178 -10.97 -12.44 6.04
C GLY A 178 -11.70 -13.76 6.29
N CYS A 179 -12.98 -13.71 6.71
CA CYS A 179 -13.80 -14.90 6.91
C CYS A 179 -13.95 -15.74 5.64
N TYR A 180 -14.18 -15.11 4.49
CA TYR A 180 -14.26 -15.79 3.20
C TYR A 180 -12.92 -16.46 2.82
N ALA A 181 -11.81 -15.75 2.97
CA ALA A 181 -10.49 -16.25 2.65
C ALA A 181 -10.07 -17.40 3.59
N GLU A 182 -10.33 -17.28 4.90
CA GLU A 182 -9.99 -18.30 5.88
C GLU A 182 -10.79 -19.59 5.64
N GLY A 183 -12.10 -19.49 5.45
CA GLY A 183 -12.95 -20.65 5.14
C GLY A 183 -12.58 -21.32 3.83
N GLY A 184 -12.31 -20.55 2.78
CA GLY A 184 -11.84 -21.04 1.49
C GLY A 184 -10.45 -21.69 1.57
N PHE A 185 -9.53 -21.09 2.34
CA PHE A 185 -8.18 -21.59 2.53
C PHE A 185 -8.15 -22.94 3.27
N LEU A 186 -8.91 -23.06 4.37
CA LEU A 186 -9.01 -24.33 5.11
C LEU A 186 -9.56 -25.44 4.22
N HIS A 187 -10.62 -25.16 3.46
CA HIS A 187 -11.19 -26.14 2.53
C HIS A 187 -10.22 -26.52 1.41
N LEU A 188 -9.47 -25.56 0.86
CA LEU A 188 -8.43 -25.85 -0.14
C LEU A 188 -7.35 -26.77 0.41
N ILE A 189 -6.89 -26.53 1.65
CA ILE A 189 -5.88 -27.40 2.31
C ILE A 189 -6.42 -28.83 2.41
N GLU A 190 -7.66 -29.03 2.91
CA GLU A 190 -8.29 -30.35 3.01
C GLU A 190 -8.34 -31.05 1.64
N GLN A 191 -8.78 -30.35 0.59
CA GLN A 191 -8.86 -30.90 -0.76
C GLN A 191 -7.48 -31.25 -1.34
N MET A 192 -6.45 -30.47 -1.03
CA MET A 192 -5.08 -30.72 -1.49
C MET A 192 -4.43 -31.88 -0.75
N HIS A 193 -4.80 -32.15 0.49
CA HIS A 193 -4.36 -33.37 1.22
C HIS A 193 -4.99 -34.65 0.68
N HIS A 194 -6.22 -34.58 0.17
CA HIS A 194 -6.93 -35.74 -0.34
C HIS A 194 -6.66 -36.10 -1.82
N LYS A 195 -6.11 -35.16 -2.61
CA LYS A 195 -5.87 -35.34 -4.06
C LYS A 195 -4.42 -35.64 -4.42
N LEU A 196 -3.57 -35.88 -3.44
CA LEU A 196 -2.14 -36.18 -3.58
C LEU A 196 -1.72 -37.33 -2.69
#